data_7bdf22178218ac08eb75050083d644c6
#
_entry.id   7bdf22178218ac08eb75050083d644c6
#
_cell.length_a   1.000
_cell.length_b   1.000
_cell.length_c   1.000
_cell.angle_alpha   90.00
_cell.angle_beta   90.00
_cell.angle_gamma   90.00
#
_symmetry.space_group_name_H-M   'P 1'
#
loop_
_entity.id
_entity.type
_entity.pdbx_description
1 polymer ?
#
loop_
_entity_poly.entity_id
_entity_poly.type
_entity_poly.pdbx_seq_one_letter_code
_entity_poly.pdbx_strand_id
1 'polypeptide(L)'
;MTFFLEKSFKTDDAYNGKDAQLLIYKNKYQVVILDLDIQNHSSFEVLRYIKLNSPDIKIIVTVKDALRITEIGITEFELKKLGASELLTKPFLPEFLLKTIENNYQIESWRDIKSNTDSKEAEEVKAGDEEFTRIKFENFFSGTTTIYDHYIRLGKNKFVKILHEGESFDSSRLAKYRDADLDYLYFKTTDRLTYINFTNELLKKIIGKKSTTIEKKVKFTQSVVDKYLEQVFSSGLRPSLVDEGKKVCENMYHLIEREPELNKFMKTYEEFNSMAYGHLFLVSFFSIITCKNMDWASSRTIEVVALGGLLHDIGKLKLPPSMRDKRPAQMNDDERKLYESHPKLGATMLNNFPSIPESVKQIVYQHHEWADGKGFPNNLNSIKIYPPAKIVILNNEYTTFITDKKLAPLAGLKEFIKDKSLLPKFDPTTMKALISGFMKDK
;
A
#
# COMPACT_ATOMS: atom_id res chain seq x y z
N MET A 1 -15.35 -24.41 -6.38
CA MET A 1 -14.54 -23.55 -7.26
C MET A 1 -15.35 -23.08 -8.45
N THR A 2 -15.90 -23.95 -9.23
CA THR A 2 -16.70 -23.66 -10.44
C THR A 2 -17.85 -22.68 -10.18
N PHE A 3 -18.67 -22.91 -9.17
CA PHE A 3 -19.77 -22.00 -8.78
C PHE A 3 -19.34 -20.57 -8.51
N PHE A 4 -18.09 -20.35 -8.07
CA PHE A 4 -17.54 -19.01 -7.84
C PHE A 4 -17.07 -18.37 -9.16
N LEU A 5 -16.45 -19.15 -10.05
CA LEU A 5 -15.96 -18.68 -11.33
C LEU A 5 -17.09 -18.39 -12.35
N GLU A 6 -18.20 -19.14 -12.28
CA GLU A 6 -19.38 -18.94 -13.15
C GLU A 6 -20.03 -17.56 -13.03
N LYS A 7 -19.74 -16.84 -11.96
CA LYS A 7 -20.20 -15.45 -11.80
C LYS A 7 -19.48 -14.45 -12.71
N SER A 8 -18.27 -14.78 -13.14
CA SER A 8 -17.40 -13.88 -13.91
C SER A 8 -16.96 -14.45 -15.27
N PHE A 9 -17.01 -15.77 -15.44
CA PHE A 9 -16.53 -16.46 -16.62
C PHE A 9 -17.52 -17.54 -17.10
N LYS A 10 -17.50 -17.82 -18.41
CA LYS A 10 -18.11 -19.05 -18.93
C LYS A 10 -17.16 -20.20 -18.68
N THR A 11 -17.61 -21.21 -17.93
CA THR A 11 -16.77 -22.32 -17.48
C THR A 11 -17.32 -23.65 -17.96
N ASP A 12 -16.42 -24.60 -18.23
CA ASP A 12 -16.71 -26.00 -18.44
C ASP A 12 -15.86 -26.85 -17.47
N ASP A 13 -16.43 -27.88 -16.90
CA ASP A 13 -15.76 -28.79 -15.97
C ASP A 13 -15.33 -30.09 -16.64
N ALA A 14 -14.10 -30.52 -16.36
CA ALA A 14 -13.58 -31.81 -16.72
C ALA A 14 -13.23 -32.61 -15.46
N TYR A 15 -13.73 -33.84 -15.34
CA TYR A 15 -13.54 -34.67 -14.16
C TYR A 15 -12.31 -35.61 -14.27
N ASN A 16 -11.73 -35.70 -15.45
CA ASN A 16 -10.48 -36.41 -15.70
C ASN A 16 -9.73 -35.83 -16.90
N GLY A 17 -8.48 -36.27 -17.10
CA GLY A 17 -7.63 -35.73 -18.14
C GLY A 17 -8.10 -35.96 -19.58
N LYS A 18 -8.83 -37.11 -19.84
CA LYS A 18 -9.38 -37.39 -21.18
C LYS A 18 -10.52 -36.44 -21.52
N ASP A 19 -11.41 -36.19 -20.57
CA ASP A 19 -12.50 -35.23 -20.73
C ASP A 19 -11.96 -33.83 -20.97
N ALA A 20 -10.91 -33.44 -20.22
CA ALA A 20 -10.23 -32.17 -20.41
C ALA A 20 -9.66 -32.03 -21.84
N GLN A 21 -8.96 -33.05 -22.35
CA GLN A 21 -8.45 -33.03 -23.73
C GLN A 21 -9.57 -32.96 -24.77
N LEU A 22 -10.68 -33.67 -24.55
CA LEU A 22 -11.84 -33.63 -25.44
C LEU A 22 -12.53 -32.27 -25.46
N LEU A 23 -12.68 -31.63 -24.31
CA LEU A 23 -13.22 -30.28 -24.21
C LEU A 23 -12.33 -29.27 -24.90
N ILE A 24 -11.00 -29.34 -24.70
CA ILE A 24 -10.02 -28.47 -25.35
C ILE A 24 -10.01 -28.66 -26.87
N TYR A 25 -10.21 -29.89 -27.35
CA TYR A 25 -10.32 -30.17 -28.80
C TYR A 25 -11.58 -29.56 -29.40
N LYS A 26 -12.72 -29.64 -28.67
CA LYS A 26 -14.03 -29.17 -29.19
C LYS A 26 -14.25 -27.66 -29.08
N ASN A 27 -13.66 -27.06 -28.06
CA ASN A 27 -13.91 -25.66 -27.69
C ASN A 27 -12.60 -24.88 -27.59
N LYS A 28 -12.68 -23.55 -27.74
CA LYS A 28 -11.55 -22.65 -27.48
C LYS A 28 -11.63 -22.16 -26.03
N TYR A 29 -10.57 -22.34 -25.28
CA TYR A 29 -10.41 -21.84 -23.92
C TYR A 29 -9.28 -20.83 -23.86
N GLN A 30 -9.39 -19.86 -22.98
CA GLN A 30 -8.34 -18.88 -22.72
C GLN A 30 -7.47 -19.30 -21.54
N VAL A 31 -8.11 -19.89 -20.52
CA VAL A 31 -7.44 -20.37 -19.30
C VAL A 31 -7.91 -21.77 -18.99
N VAL A 32 -6.99 -22.63 -18.57
CA VAL A 32 -7.27 -23.97 -18.02
C VAL A 32 -6.71 -24.01 -16.59
N ILE A 33 -7.56 -24.38 -15.63
CA ILE A 33 -7.13 -24.66 -14.26
C ILE A 33 -6.98 -26.16 -14.14
N LEU A 34 -5.75 -26.64 -13.95
CA LEU A 34 -5.40 -28.04 -13.96
C LEU A 34 -4.91 -28.50 -12.58
N ASP A 35 -5.63 -29.40 -11.94
CA ASP A 35 -5.17 -30.04 -10.72
C ASP A 35 -4.10 -31.11 -11.02
N LEU A 36 -2.99 -31.11 -10.30
CA LEU A 36 -1.95 -32.16 -10.50
C LEU A 36 -2.42 -33.55 -10.07
N ASP A 37 -3.38 -33.64 -9.15
CA ASP A 37 -3.90 -34.90 -8.60
C ASP A 37 -5.17 -35.38 -9.29
N ILE A 38 -5.37 -35.08 -10.61
CA ILE A 38 -6.53 -35.59 -11.36
C ILE A 38 -6.49 -37.13 -11.49
N GLN A 39 -7.69 -37.76 -11.39
CA GLN A 39 -7.83 -39.21 -11.50
C GLN A 39 -7.86 -39.66 -12.97
N ASN A 40 -7.52 -40.92 -13.19
CA ASN A 40 -7.68 -41.65 -14.45
C ASN A 40 -6.94 -41.10 -15.70
N HIS A 41 -6.07 -40.09 -15.56
CA HIS A 41 -5.18 -39.63 -16.61
C HIS A 41 -4.15 -38.66 -16.05
N SER A 42 -2.91 -38.74 -16.53
CA SER A 42 -1.84 -37.88 -16.01
C SER A 42 -2.08 -36.41 -16.36
N SER A 43 -2.05 -35.56 -15.35
CA SER A 43 -2.05 -34.08 -15.54
C SER A 43 -0.92 -33.59 -16.46
N PHE A 44 0.23 -34.31 -16.46
CA PHE A 44 1.35 -34.02 -17.37
C PHE A 44 1.03 -34.30 -18.84
N GLU A 45 0.19 -35.29 -19.12
CA GLU A 45 -0.28 -35.54 -20.49
C GLU A 45 -1.24 -34.46 -20.96
N VAL A 46 -2.07 -33.94 -20.09
CA VAL A 46 -2.93 -32.76 -20.39
C VAL A 46 -2.08 -31.53 -20.66
N LEU A 47 -1.07 -31.26 -19.81
CA LEU A 47 -0.11 -30.16 -20.04
C LEU A 47 0.58 -30.26 -21.40
N ARG A 48 1.13 -31.42 -21.71
CA ARG A 48 1.78 -31.68 -23.01
C ARG A 48 0.82 -31.52 -24.18
N TYR A 49 -0.41 -32.02 -24.05
CA TYR A 49 -1.44 -31.91 -25.08
C TYR A 49 -1.78 -30.44 -25.35
N ILE A 50 -2.01 -29.65 -24.31
CA ILE A 50 -2.32 -28.20 -24.46
C ILE A 50 -1.15 -27.49 -25.12
N LYS A 51 0.08 -27.73 -24.64
CA LYS A 51 1.29 -27.10 -25.19
C LYS A 51 1.48 -27.38 -26.68
N LEU A 52 1.14 -28.59 -27.15
CA LEU A 52 1.32 -28.99 -28.54
C LEU A 52 0.18 -28.52 -29.44
N ASN A 53 -1.07 -28.54 -28.96
CA ASN A 53 -2.23 -28.35 -29.81
C ASN A 53 -2.91 -26.98 -29.60
N SER A 54 -2.66 -26.32 -28.49
CA SER A 54 -3.29 -25.04 -28.12
C SER A 54 -2.34 -24.21 -27.26
N PRO A 55 -1.17 -23.80 -27.79
CA PRO A 55 -0.10 -23.17 -27.02
C PRO A 55 -0.48 -21.79 -26.44
N ASP A 56 -1.54 -21.17 -26.94
CA ASP A 56 -2.05 -19.88 -26.46
C ASP A 56 -2.85 -19.99 -25.17
N ILE A 57 -3.30 -21.20 -24.79
CA ILE A 57 -4.05 -21.42 -23.56
C ILE A 57 -3.12 -21.21 -22.36
N LYS A 58 -3.55 -20.37 -21.43
CA LYS A 58 -2.85 -20.19 -20.15
C LYS A 58 -3.23 -21.31 -19.17
N ILE A 59 -2.25 -21.95 -18.57
CA ILE A 59 -2.48 -23.08 -17.69
C ILE A 59 -2.08 -22.72 -16.25
N ILE A 60 -3.08 -22.66 -15.36
CA ILE A 60 -2.88 -22.48 -13.93
C ILE A 60 -2.92 -23.88 -13.32
N VAL A 61 -1.77 -24.33 -12.80
CA VAL A 61 -1.66 -25.63 -12.14
C VAL A 61 -1.98 -25.48 -10.67
N THR A 62 -2.81 -26.38 -10.12
CA THR A 62 -3.09 -26.42 -8.67
C THR A 62 -2.52 -27.68 -8.04
N VAL A 63 -1.98 -27.55 -6.82
CA VAL A 63 -1.42 -28.68 -6.03
C VAL A 63 -1.99 -28.69 -4.63
N LYS A 64 -2.07 -29.88 -4.02
CA LYS A 64 -2.63 -30.06 -2.68
C LYS A 64 -1.83 -29.30 -1.62
N ASP A 65 -0.52 -29.40 -1.68
CA ASP A 65 0.44 -28.70 -0.81
C ASP A 65 1.81 -28.58 -1.50
N ALA A 66 2.71 -27.80 -0.93
CA ALA A 66 4.04 -27.56 -1.50
C ALA A 66 4.93 -28.83 -1.51
N LEU A 67 4.71 -29.78 -0.59
CA LEU A 67 5.48 -31.03 -0.52
C LEU A 67 5.14 -31.95 -1.68
N ARG A 68 3.92 -31.85 -2.23
CA ARG A 68 3.43 -32.70 -3.33
C ARG A 68 4.31 -32.58 -4.58
N ILE A 69 4.85 -31.40 -4.87
CA ILE A 69 5.77 -31.18 -5.99
C ILE A 69 7.05 -31.97 -5.80
N THR A 70 7.60 -31.94 -4.58
CA THR A 70 8.81 -32.70 -4.22
C THR A 70 8.58 -34.21 -4.24
N GLU A 71 7.41 -34.67 -3.77
CA GLU A 71 7.03 -36.10 -3.80
C GLU A 71 6.91 -36.66 -5.22
N ILE A 72 6.41 -35.85 -6.16
CA ILE A 72 6.29 -36.25 -7.57
C ILE A 72 7.66 -36.17 -8.28
N GLY A 73 8.68 -35.60 -7.62
CA GLY A 73 10.04 -35.45 -8.17
C GLY A 73 10.15 -34.45 -9.31
N ILE A 74 9.28 -33.42 -9.32
CA ILE A 74 9.28 -32.36 -10.33
C ILE A 74 9.50 -30.99 -9.66
N THR A 75 10.11 -30.08 -10.36
CA THR A 75 10.30 -28.71 -9.91
C THR A 75 9.28 -27.77 -10.56
N GLU A 76 9.01 -26.60 -9.95
CA GLU A 76 8.18 -25.55 -10.55
C GLU A 76 8.73 -25.13 -11.92
N PHE A 77 10.04 -25.10 -12.07
CA PHE A 77 10.70 -24.78 -13.34
C PHE A 77 10.36 -25.81 -14.44
N GLU A 78 10.29 -27.08 -14.10
CA GLU A 78 9.94 -28.16 -15.06
C GLU A 78 8.45 -28.10 -15.41
N LEU A 79 7.56 -27.78 -14.46
CA LEU A 79 6.15 -27.52 -14.75
C LEU A 79 5.98 -26.35 -15.74
N LYS A 80 6.72 -25.27 -15.56
CA LYS A 80 6.74 -24.14 -16.49
C LYS A 80 7.29 -24.54 -17.88
N LYS A 81 8.31 -25.38 -17.94
CA LYS A 81 8.78 -25.95 -19.21
C LYS A 81 7.71 -26.80 -19.89
N LEU A 82 6.86 -27.48 -19.15
CA LEU A 82 5.75 -28.26 -19.69
C LEU A 82 4.55 -27.42 -20.13
N GLY A 83 4.55 -26.12 -19.88
CA GLY A 83 3.51 -25.18 -20.33
C GLY A 83 2.68 -24.55 -19.22
N ALA A 84 2.93 -24.89 -17.95
CA ALA A 84 2.25 -24.21 -16.84
C ALA A 84 2.59 -22.72 -16.82
N SER A 85 1.59 -21.86 -16.76
CA SER A 85 1.76 -20.41 -16.63
C SER A 85 2.01 -20.01 -15.19
N GLU A 86 1.22 -20.57 -14.27
CA GLU A 86 1.29 -20.31 -12.83
C GLU A 86 1.03 -21.59 -12.03
N LEU A 87 1.53 -21.62 -10.79
CA LEU A 87 1.34 -22.70 -9.82
C LEU A 87 0.68 -22.17 -8.57
N LEU A 88 -0.42 -22.78 -8.14
CA LEU A 88 -1.15 -22.42 -6.93
C LEU A 88 -1.19 -23.58 -5.95
N THR A 89 -0.79 -23.33 -4.70
CA THR A 89 -0.88 -24.32 -3.61
C THR A 89 -2.19 -24.14 -2.85
N LYS A 90 -2.94 -25.23 -2.66
CA LYS A 90 -4.17 -25.25 -1.85
C LYS A 90 -3.83 -25.28 -0.34
N PRO A 91 -4.67 -24.70 0.54
CA PRO A 91 -5.88 -23.93 0.20
C PRO A 91 -5.54 -22.49 -0.26
N PHE A 92 -6.24 -21.99 -1.26
CA PHE A 92 -6.17 -20.59 -1.68
C PHE A 92 -7.56 -19.96 -1.66
N LEU A 93 -7.62 -18.64 -1.45
CA LEU A 93 -8.87 -17.90 -1.50
C LEU A 93 -9.37 -17.78 -2.94
N PRO A 94 -10.69 -17.90 -3.19
CA PRO A 94 -11.28 -17.75 -4.52
C PRO A 94 -10.89 -16.44 -5.21
N GLU A 95 -10.79 -15.34 -4.47
CA GLU A 95 -10.36 -14.03 -4.96
C GLU A 95 -8.91 -14.03 -5.47
N PHE A 96 -8.04 -14.85 -4.87
CA PHE A 96 -6.66 -15.00 -5.33
C PHE A 96 -6.60 -15.74 -6.67
N LEU A 97 -7.44 -16.75 -6.87
CA LEU A 97 -7.57 -17.45 -8.15
C LEU A 97 -8.12 -16.52 -9.23
N LEU A 98 -9.18 -15.73 -8.93
CA LEU A 98 -9.71 -14.72 -9.86
C LEU A 98 -8.61 -13.77 -10.30
N LYS A 99 -7.87 -13.22 -9.35
CA LYS A 99 -6.77 -12.30 -9.65
C LYS A 99 -5.67 -12.93 -10.49
N THR A 100 -5.41 -14.24 -10.28
CA THR A 100 -4.44 -14.99 -11.10
C THR A 100 -4.95 -15.20 -12.52
N ILE A 101 -6.24 -15.49 -12.69
CA ILE A 101 -6.89 -15.62 -14.02
C ILE A 101 -6.86 -14.27 -14.73
N GLU A 102 -7.28 -13.20 -14.08
CA GLU A 102 -7.32 -11.84 -14.62
C GLU A 102 -5.94 -11.35 -15.06
N ASN A 103 -4.91 -11.58 -14.25
CA ASN A 103 -3.53 -11.24 -14.61
C ASN A 103 -3.04 -11.97 -15.87
N ASN A 104 -3.53 -13.20 -16.13
CA ASN A 104 -3.19 -13.95 -17.34
C ASN A 104 -4.09 -13.59 -18.53
N TYR A 105 -5.32 -13.07 -18.28
CA TYR A 105 -6.28 -12.65 -19.32
C TYR A 105 -5.96 -11.27 -19.90
N GLN A 106 -5.46 -10.34 -19.10
CA GLN A 106 -5.10 -8.98 -19.56
C GLN A 106 -4.11 -8.97 -20.73
N ILE A 107 -3.36 -10.05 -20.93
CA ILE A 107 -2.38 -10.15 -22.02
C ILE A 107 -3.03 -10.18 -23.41
N GLU A 108 -4.25 -10.69 -23.56
CA GLU A 108 -4.93 -10.76 -24.89
C GLU A 108 -5.70 -9.49 -25.23
N SER A 109 -6.36 -8.86 -24.25
CA SER A 109 -7.04 -7.57 -24.45
C SER A 109 -6.09 -6.47 -24.93
N TRP A 110 -4.78 -6.62 -24.63
CA TRP A 110 -3.73 -5.69 -25.05
C TRP A 110 -3.29 -5.82 -26.51
N ARG A 111 -3.41 -7.01 -27.12
CA ARG A 111 -3.15 -7.17 -28.57
C ARG A 111 -4.19 -6.40 -29.38
N ASP A 112 -5.42 -6.33 -28.91
CA ASP A 112 -6.51 -5.58 -29.54
C ASP A 112 -6.37 -4.06 -29.33
N ILE A 113 -5.81 -3.63 -28.19
CA ILE A 113 -5.53 -2.21 -27.92
C ILE A 113 -4.32 -1.72 -28.73
N LYS A 114 -3.28 -2.56 -28.95
CA LYS A 114 -2.15 -2.25 -29.83
C LYS A 114 -2.56 -1.97 -31.27
N SER A 115 -3.62 -2.63 -31.76
CA SER A 115 -4.12 -2.43 -33.13
C SER A 115 -4.92 -1.13 -33.32
N ASN A 116 -5.32 -0.46 -32.23
CA ASN A 116 -6.18 0.74 -32.24
C ASN A 116 -5.48 2.02 -31.74
N THR A 117 -4.18 2.00 -31.47
CA THR A 117 -3.45 3.21 -31.07
C THR A 117 -2.69 3.80 -32.25
N ASP A 118 -3.19 4.90 -32.78
CA ASP A 118 -2.52 5.81 -33.74
C ASP A 118 -1.33 6.56 -33.08
N SER A 119 -0.46 5.89 -32.36
CA SER A 119 0.69 6.55 -31.73
C SER A 119 1.96 5.75 -31.96
N LYS A 120 3.03 6.49 -32.29
CA LYS A 120 4.43 6.10 -32.35
C LYS A 120 4.70 4.85 -31.53
N GLU A 121 5.34 3.86 -32.14
CA GLU A 121 5.67 2.53 -31.65
C GLU A 121 5.70 2.38 -30.12
N ALA A 122 4.75 1.60 -29.57
CA ALA A 122 4.71 1.30 -28.16
C ALA A 122 6.02 0.57 -27.79
N GLU A 123 6.92 1.27 -27.10
CA GLU A 123 8.23 0.75 -26.71
C GLU A 123 8.06 -0.29 -25.59
N GLU A 124 8.34 -1.54 -25.92
CA GLU A 124 8.32 -2.64 -24.96
C GLU A 124 9.64 -2.68 -24.18
N VAL A 125 9.55 -2.63 -22.86
CA VAL A 125 10.69 -2.68 -21.95
C VAL A 125 10.66 -3.98 -21.15
N LYS A 126 11.72 -4.79 -21.26
CA LYS A 126 11.96 -5.95 -20.41
C LYS A 126 12.84 -5.53 -19.24
N ALA A 127 12.25 -5.46 -18.05
CA ALA A 127 12.95 -5.07 -16.83
C ALA A 127 12.32 -5.73 -15.61
N GLY A 128 13.04 -5.84 -14.51
CA GLY A 128 12.53 -6.41 -13.27
C GLY A 128 11.39 -5.57 -12.67
N ASP A 129 10.46 -6.24 -12.01
CA ASP A 129 9.34 -5.55 -11.35
C ASP A 129 9.84 -4.55 -10.28
N GLU A 130 11.01 -4.77 -9.70
CA GLU A 130 11.68 -3.88 -8.72
C GLU A 130 12.17 -2.56 -9.32
N GLU A 131 12.38 -2.52 -10.65
CA GLU A 131 12.78 -1.31 -11.37
C GLU A 131 11.62 -0.34 -11.59
N PHE A 132 10.38 -0.79 -11.30
CA PHE A 132 9.17 0.01 -11.51
C PHE A 132 8.41 0.26 -10.20
N THR A 133 7.87 1.45 -10.09
CA THR A 133 6.96 1.89 -9.02
C THR A 133 5.55 2.00 -9.60
N ARG A 134 4.56 1.39 -8.92
CA ARG A 134 3.16 1.45 -9.33
C ARG A 134 2.43 2.62 -8.68
N ILE A 135 1.50 3.21 -9.42
CA ILE A 135 0.51 4.17 -8.93
C ILE A 135 -0.88 3.74 -9.39
N LYS A 136 -1.90 3.93 -8.56
CA LYS A 136 -3.28 3.63 -8.97
C LYS A 136 -3.74 4.62 -10.04
N PHE A 137 -4.47 4.13 -11.04
CA PHE A 137 -5.05 4.97 -12.11
C PHE A 137 -5.94 6.09 -11.55
N GLU A 138 -6.70 5.82 -10.49
CA GLU A 138 -7.56 6.82 -9.84
C GLU A 138 -6.80 8.01 -9.24
N ASN A 139 -5.50 7.82 -8.94
CA ASN A 139 -4.61 8.85 -8.40
C ASN A 139 -3.83 9.59 -9.49
N PHE A 140 -4.05 9.25 -10.75
CA PHE A 140 -3.45 9.96 -11.88
C PHE A 140 -4.36 11.12 -12.33
N PHE A 141 -3.77 12.30 -12.46
CA PHE A 141 -4.50 13.50 -12.90
C PHE A 141 -4.35 13.72 -14.40
N SER A 142 -5.47 13.63 -15.13
CA SER A 142 -5.54 13.99 -16.55
C SER A 142 -5.37 15.49 -16.79
N GLY A 143 -4.85 15.85 -17.95
CA GLY A 143 -4.69 17.25 -18.38
C GLY A 143 -3.48 17.97 -17.79
N THR A 144 -2.60 17.27 -17.05
CA THR A 144 -1.29 17.78 -16.67
C THR A 144 -0.21 17.12 -17.52
N THR A 145 0.77 17.92 -17.94
CA THR A 145 1.97 17.39 -18.62
C THR A 145 2.79 16.58 -17.63
N THR A 146 3.14 15.34 -18.01
CA THR A 146 4.01 14.50 -17.18
C THR A 146 5.48 14.89 -17.35
N ILE A 147 6.24 14.72 -16.29
CA ILE A 147 7.69 15.01 -16.27
C ILE A 147 8.53 13.72 -16.19
N TYR A 148 7.95 12.58 -16.45
CA TYR A 148 8.57 11.27 -16.56
C TYR A 148 7.68 10.33 -17.37
N ASP A 149 8.30 9.24 -17.89
CA ASP A 149 7.61 8.23 -18.69
C ASP A 149 6.64 7.40 -17.84
N HIS A 150 5.49 7.03 -18.42
CA HIS A 150 4.56 6.11 -17.80
C HIS A 150 4.43 4.82 -18.59
N TYR A 151 4.26 3.75 -17.85
CA TYR A 151 4.20 2.39 -18.36
C TYR A 151 2.95 1.67 -17.83
N ILE A 152 2.56 0.63 -18.56
CA ILE A 152 1.64 -0.40 -18.10
C ILE A 152 2.39 -1.71 -18.05
N ARG A 153 2.00 -2.60 -17.14
CA ARG A 153 2.58 -3.92 -16.99
C ARG A 153 1.77 -4.93 -17.78
N LEU A 154 2.38 -5.60 -18.75
CA LEU A 154 1.76 -6.65 -19.54
C LEU A 154 1.95 -8.06 -18.94
N GLY A 155 2.88 -8.21 -18.02
CA GLY A 155 3.21 -9.48 -17.39
C GLY A 155 4.46 -9.36 -16.51
N LYS A 156 4.92 -10.48 -15.98
CA LYS A 156 6.15 -10.49 -15.16
C LYS A 156 7.33 -9.97 -15.99
N ASN A 157 8.01 -8.95 -15.49
CA ASN A 157 9.17 -8.30 -16.12
C ASN A 157 8.89 -7.74 -17.54
N LYS A 158 7.63 -7.39 -17.84
CA LYS A 158 7.23 -6.91 -19.15
C LYS A 158 6.39 -5.66 -19.03
N PHE A 159 6.92 -4.52 -19.48
CA PHE A 159 6.29 -3.21 -19.40
C PHE A 159 6.20 -2.59 -20.80
N VAL A 160 5.17 -1.76 -21.02
CA VAL A 160 5.03 -0.99 -22.24
C VAL A 160 4.88 0.47 -21.88
N LYS A 161 5.71 1.31 -22.50
CA LYS A 161 5.60 2.76 -22.37
C LYS A 161 4.34 3.24 -23.09
N ILE A 162 3.50 4.00 -22.39
CA ILE A 162 2.23 4.50 -22.91
C ILE A 162 2.12 6.02 -22.90
N LEU A 163 3.03 6.69 -22.17
CA LEU A 163 3.11 8.15 -22.11
C LEU A 163 4.57 8.55 -21.96
N HIS A 164 5.02 9.48 -22.79
CA HIS A 164 6.37 10.02 -22.73
C HIS A 164 6.43 11.27 -21.84
N GLU A 165 7.60 11.52 -21.26
CA GLU A 165 7.90 12.80 -20.64
C GLU A 165 7.53 13.95 -21.58
N GLY A 166 6.87 14.99 -21.03
CA GLY A 166 6.37 16.13 -21.80
C GLY A 166 5.00 15.96 -22.42
N GLU A 167 4.44 14.77 -22.43
CA GLU A 167 3.08 14.51 -22.91
C GLU A 167 2.03 14.67 -21.79
N SER A 168 0.76 14.76 -22.20
CA SER A 168 -0.38 14.75 -21.28
C SER A 168 -1.38 13.68 -21.68
N PHE A 169 -1.97 13.00 -20.69
CA PHE A 169 -3.16 12.21 -20.94
C PHE A 169 -4.38 13.12 -21.06
N ASP A 170 -5.10 13.01 -22.15
CA ASP A 170 -6.46 13.49 -22.18
C ASP A 170 -7.40 12.52 -21.43
N SER A 171 -8.59 13.01 -21.06
CA SER A 171 -9.57 12.22 -20.32
C SER A 171 -10.10 11.03 -21.10
N SER A 172 -10.13 11.10 -22.44
CA SER A 172 -10.63 10.04 -23.34
C SER A 172 -9.64 8.87 -23.40
N ARG A 173 -8.34 9.19 -23.45
CA ARG A 173 -7.27 8.19 -23.46
C ARG A 173 -7.18 7.46 -22.10
N LEU A 174 -7.36 8.18 -20.98
CA LEU A 174 -7.44 7.58 -19.65
C LEU A 174 -8.66 6.65 -19.49
N ALA A 175 -9.82 7.04 -20.07
CA ALA A 175 -11.01 6.21 -20.01
C ALA A 175 -10.79 4.85 -20.69
N LYS A 176 -10.13 4.82 -21.87
CA LYS A 176 -9.81 3.57 -22.57
C LYS A 176 -8.99 2.58 -21.72
N TYR A 177 -8.00 3.09 -20.96
CA TYR A 177 -7.19 2.23 -20.08
C TYR A 177 -7.98 1.77 -18.85
N ARG A 178 -8.89 2.61 -18.33
CA ARG A 178 -9.77 2.26 -17.21
C ARG A 178 -10.81 1.22 -17.61
N ASP A 179 -11.37 1.35 -18.81
CA ASP A 179 -12.34 0.39 -19.40
C ASP A 179 -11.67 -0.97 -19.69
N ALA A 180 -10.34 -1.01 -19.77
CA ALA A 180 -9.54 -2.22 -19.93
C ALA A 180 -9.10 -2.84 -18.58
N ASP A 181 -9.78 -2.50 -17.47
CA ASP A 181 -9.53 -3.00 -16.11
C ASP A 181 -8.09 -2.85 -15.63
N LEU A 182 -7.40 -1.79 -16.06
CA LEU A 182 -6.07 -1.47 -15.55
C LEU A 182 -6.17 -0.65 -14.26
N ASP A 183 -5.78 -1.27 -13.19
CA ASP A 183 -5.76 -0.60 -11.88
C ASP A 183 -4.53 0.30 -11.68
N TYR A 184 -3.42 0.01 -12.38
CA TYR A 184 -2.13 0.64 -12.09
C TYR A 184 -1.40 1.14 -13.33
N LEU A 185 -0.84 2.34 -13.22
CA LEU A 185 0.26 2.85 -14.02
C LEU A 185 1.60 2.56 -13.33
N TYR A 186 2.66 2.55 -14.13
CA TYR A 186 4.02 2.33 -13.63
C TYR A 186 4.94 3.44 -14.15
N PHE A 187 5.97 3.75 -13.37
CA PHE A 187 7.08 4.61 -13.76
C PHE A 187 8.39 4.04 -13.18
N LYS A 188 9.54 4.43 -13.73
CA LYS A 188 10.82 3.90 -13.25
C LYS A 188 11.06 4.30 -11.79
N THR A 189 11.56 3.36 -11.00
CA THR A 189 11.89 3.60 -9.57
C THR A 189 12.92 4.73 -9.40
N THR A 190 13.78 4.96 -10.40
CA THR A 190 14.72 6.09 -10.45
C THR A 190 14.03 7.44 -10.43
N ASP A 191 12.80 7.54 -10.95
CA ASP A 191 12.05 8.79 -11.06
C ASP A 191 11.16 9.05 -9.83
N ARG A 192 11.24 8.19 -8.81
CA ARG A 192 10.39 8.26 -7.62
C ARG A 192 10.51 9.59 -6.87
N LEU A 193 11.72 10.15 -6.75
CA LEU A 193 11.91 11.45 -6.11
C LEU A 193 11.29 12.57 -6.94
N THR A 194 11.45 12.54 -8.25
CA THR A 194 10.82 13.47 -9.20
C THR A 194 9.29 13.38 -9.10
N TYR A 195 8.75 12.16 -9.01
CA TYR A 195 7.32 11.91 -8.78
C TYR A 195 6.84 12.56 -7.47
N ILE A 196 7.54 12.34 -6.36
CA ILE A 196 7.17 12.87 -5.04
C ILE A 196 7.14 14.40 -5.08
N ASN A 197 8.17 15.01 -5.64
CA ASN A 197 8.25 16.48 -5.77
C ASN A 197 7.09 17.03 -6.63
N PHE A 198 6.88 16.45 -7.81
CA PHE A 198 5.79 16.85 -8.71
C PHE A 198 4.42 16.71 -8.05
N THR A 199 4.17 15.58 -7.40
CA THR A 199 2.88 15.31 -6.77
C THR A 199 2.65 16.17 -5.53
N ASN A 200 3.68 16.57 -4.78
CA ASN A 200 3.58 17.52 -3.70
C ASN A 200 3.13 18.91 -4.21
N GLU A 201 3.72 19.40 -5.31
CA GLU A 201 3.31 20.67 -5.92
C GLU A 201 1.89 20.60 -6.50
N LEU A 202 1.55 19.47 -7.12
CA LEU A 202 0.20 19.24 -7.64
C LEU A 202 -0.83 19.16 -6.50
N LEU A 203 -0.51 18.50 -5.40
CA LEU A 203 -1.37 18.37 -4.21
C LEU A 203 -1.69 19.75 -3.63
N LYS A 204 -0.71 20.63 -3.51
CA LYS A 204 -0.90 22.02 -3.06
C LYS A 204 -1.94 22.76 -3.90
N LYS A 205 -1.88 22.60 -5.23
CA LYS A 205 -2.87 23.18 -6.17
C LYS A 205 -4.26 22.56 -5.99
N ILE A 206 -4.33 21.22 -5.84
CA ILE A 206 -5.59 20.48 -5.69
C ILE A 206 -6.29 20.84 -4.38
N ILE A 207 -5.58 20.91 -3.28
CA ILE A 207 -6.12 21.33 -1.97
C ILE A 207 -6.76 22.74 -2.09
N GLY A 208 -6.13 23.66 -2.85
CA GLY A 208 -6.65 25.00 -3.09
C GLY A 208 -7.88 25.06 -4.01
N LYS A 209 -8.19 24.01 -4.75
CA LYS A 209 -9.22 24.01 -5.79
C LYS A 209 -10.61 23.68 -5.19
N LYS A 210 -11.54 24.64 -5.21
CA LYS A 210 -12.90 24.47 -4.67
C LYS A 210 -13.74 23.42 -5.43
N SER A 211 -13.46 23.19 -6.71
CA SER A 211 -14.19 22.23 -7.55
C SER A 211 -13.80 20.77 -7.32
N THR A 212 -12.77 20.51 -6.53
CA THR A 212 -12.33 19.13 -6.20
C THR A 212 -13.00 18.68 -4.90
N THR A 213 -13.61 17.51 -4.88
CA THR A 213 -14.27 16.97 -3.68
C THR A 213 -13.26 16.61 -2.60
N ILE A 214 -13.72 16.59 -1.34
CA ILE A 214 -12.88 16.25 -0.18
C ILE A 214 -12.29 14.85 -0.34
N GLU A 215 -13.10 13.87 -0.80
CA GLU A 215 -12.68 12.50 -1.03
C GLU A 215 -11.48 12.42 -1.97
N LYS A 216 -11.54 13.14 -3.09
CA LYS A 216 -10.44 13.19 -4.06
C LYS A 216 -9.18 13.83 -3.48
N LYS A 217 -9.34 14.92 -2.70
CA LYS A 217 -8.21 15.58 -2.03
C LYS A 217 -7.53 14.64 -1.03
N VAL A 218 -8.31 13.92 -0.21
CA VAL A 218 -7.79 12.96 0.77
C VAL A 218 -7.11 11.79 0.08
N LYS A 219 -7.76 11.14 -0.89
CA LYS A 219 -7.17 10.00 -1.64
C LYS A 219 -5.85 10.38 -2.30
N PHE A 220 -5.79 11.57 -2.90
CA PHE A 220 -4.55 12.03 -3.49
C PHE A 220 -3.47 12.32 -2.45
N THR A 221 -3.83 12.95 -1.32
CA THR A 221 -2.90 13.16 -0.20
C THR A 221 -2.32 11.83 0.29
N GLN A 222 -3.18 10.83 0.49
CA GLN A 222 -2.76 9.48 0.88
C GLN A 222 -1.78 8.87 -0.11
N SER A 223 -2.06 8.98 -1.41
CA SER A 223 -1.18 8.44 -2.45
C SER A 223 0.20 9.11 -2.43
N VAL A 224 0.26 10.43 -2.24
CA VAL A 224 1.52 11.17 -2.14
C VAL A 224 2.31 10.74 -0.90
N VAL A 225 1.66 10.63 0.26
CA VAL A 225 2.29 10.18 1.51
C VAL A 225 2.79 8.74 1.39
N ASP A 226 1.99 7.84 0.81
CA ASP A 226 2.36 6.43 0.63
C ASP A 226 3.62 6.30 -0.24
N LYS A 227 3.71 7.04 -1.33
CA LYS A 227 4.90 7.04 -2.19
C LYS A 227 6.12 7.67 -1.54
N TYR A 228 5.93 8.73 -0.77
CA TYR A 228 6.99 9.31 0.04
C TYR A 228 7.55 8.28 1.05
N LEU A 229 6.68 7.65 1.82
CA LEU A 229 7.07 6.65 2.81
C LEU A 229 7.67 5.39 2.16
N GLU A 230 7.12 4.93 1.04
CA GLU A 230 7.71 3.84 0.25
C GLU A 230 9.16 4.16 -0.13
N GLN A 231 9.46 5.40 -0.54
CA GLN A 231 10.82 5.82 -0.85
C GLN A 231 11.71 5.86 0.39
N VAL A 232 11.21 6.42 1.50
CA VAL A 232 11.96 6.47 2.77
C VAL A 232 12.29 5.07 3.28
N PHE A 233 11.30 4.17 3.28
CA PHE A 233 11.45 2.82 3.85
C PHE A 233 12.16 1.83 2.92
N SER A 234 12.20 2.07 1.60
CA SER A 234 12.92 1.22 0.66
C SER A 234 14.39 1.61 0.47
N SER A 235 14.69 2.91 0.38
CA SER A 235 16.03 3.41 0.05
C SER A 235 16.75 4.13 1.20
N GLY A 236 16.08 4.26 2.36
CA GLY A 236 16.53 5.04 3.49
C GLY A 236 16.29 6.54 3.32
N LEU A 237 16.43 7.28 4.41
CA LEU A 237 16.28 8.73 4.42
C LEU A 237 17.49 9.40 3.76
N ARG A 238 17.24 10.49 3.01
CA ARG A 238 18.25 11.34 2.35
C ARG A 238 17.87 12.80 2.58
N PRO A 239 18.80 13.78 2.49
CA PRO A 239 18.47 15.20 2.69
C PRO A 239 17.32 15.70 1.82
N SER A 240 17.29 15.34 0.54
CA SER A 240 16.19 15.69 -0.38
C SER A 240 14.83 15.12 0.07
N LEU A 241 14.80 13.91 0.63
CA LEU A 241 13.58 13.30 1.15
C LEU A 241 13.10 13.97 2.46
N VAL A 242 14.02 14.54 3.25
CA VAL A 242 13.62 15.34 4.43
C VAL A 242 12.84 16.58 3.99
N ASP A 243 13.28 17.26 2.96
CA ASP A 243 12.61 18.47 2.45
C ASP A 243 11.27 18.12 1.81
N GLU A 244 11.19 17.01 1.05
CA GLU A 244 9.90 16.52 0.53
C GLU A 244 8.95 16.08 1.66
N GLY A 245 9.45 15.48 2.72
CA GLY A 245 8.66 15.13 3.91
C GLY A 245 8.06 16.35 4.60
N LYS A 246 8.78 17.46 4.69
CA LYS A 246 8.24 18.73 5.18
C LYS A 246 7.10 19.25 4.30
N LYS A 247 7.24 19.20 2.96
CA LYS A 247 6.18 19.58 2.02
C LYS A 247 4.94 18.68 2.16
N VAL A 248 5.15 17.37 2.33
CA VAL A 248 4.06 16.42 2.61
C VAL A 248 3.29 16.85 3.87
N CYS A 249 4.01 17.14 4.97
CA CYS A 249 3.40 17.59 6.23
C CYS A 249 2.65 18.92 6.06
N GLU A 250 3.23 19.89 5.33
CA GLU A 250 2.59 21.16 5.01
C GLU A 250 1.29 20.97 4.22
N ASN A 251 1.30 20.09 3.22
CA ASN A 251 0.11 19.76 2.44
C ASN A 251 -0.97 19.09 3.28
N MET A 252 -0.61 18.15 4.17
CA MET A 252 -1.54 17.52 5.11
C MET A 252 -2.16 18.57 6.06
N TYR A 253 -1.37 19.49 6.58
CA TYR A 253 -1.85 20.58 7.41
C TYR A 253 -2.84 21.46 6.65
N HIS A 254 -2.51 21.89 5.43
CA HIS A 254 -3.40 22.70 4.61
C HIS A 254 -4.70 21.99 4.23
N LEU A 255 -4.67 20.69 4.00
CA LEU A 255 -5.88 19.90 3.80
C LEU A 255 -6.80 19.97 5.04
N ILE A 256 -6.24 19.72 6.23
CA ILE A 256 -6.98 19.77 7.50
C ILE A 256 -7.51 21.17 7.82
N GLU A 257 -6.76 22.21 7.43
CA GLU A 257 -7.15 23.60 7.67
C GLU A 257 -8.30 24.07 6.78
N ARG A 258 -8.28 23.66 5.50
CA ARG A 258 -9.22 24.13 4.48
C ARG A 258 -10.49 23.33 4.37
N GLU A 259 -10.50 22.12 4.92
CA GLU A 259 -11.63 21.19 4.85
C GLU A 259 -12.19 20.90 6.25
N PRO A 260 -13.01 21.80 6.81
CA PRO A 260 -13.56 21.63 8.16
C PRO A 260 -14.48 20.40 8.27
N GLU A 261 -15.06 19.95 7.16
CA GLU A 261 -15.91 18.73 7.11
C GLU A 261 -15.10 17.42 6.98
N LEU A 262 -13.77 17.51 7.06
CA LEU A 262 -12.89 16.35 6.96
C LEU A 262 -13.23 15.24 7.97
N ASN A 263 -13.77 15.62 9.13
CA ASN A 263 -14.25 14.69 10.15
C ASN A 263 -15.43 13.82 9.65
N LYS A 264 -16.25 14.32 8.71
CA LYS A 264 -17.31 13.53 8.09
C LYS A 264 -16.75 12.47 7.16
N PHE A 265 -15.67 12.80 6.47
CA PHE A 265 -14.97 11.88 5.58
C PHE A 265 -14.28 10.75 6.35
N MET A 266 -13.79 11.02 7.56
CA MET A 266 -13.16 10.03 8.43
C MET A 266 -14.14 8.96 8.98
N LYS A 267 -15.38 8.94 8.49
CA LYS A 267 -16.35 7.87 8.80
C LYS A 267 -16.09 6.59 7.98
N THR A 268 -15.31 6.64 6.91
CA THR A 268 -15.00 5.50 6.05
C THR A 268 -13.59 4.98 6.34
N TYR A 269 -13.48 4.04 7.26
CA TYR A 269 -12.22 3.43 7.67
C TYR A 269 -11.58 2.53 6.58
N GLU A 270 -12.41 1.89 5.76
CA GLU A 270 -11.95 0.86 4.81
C GLU A 270 -10.91 1.36 3.79
N GLU A 271 -11.00 2.63 3.41
CA GLU A 271 -10.06 3.24 2.45
C GLU A 271 -8.65 3.45 3.03
N PHE A 272 -8.52 3.62 4.36
CA PHE A 272 -7.23 3.86 5.02
C PHE A 272 -6.45 2.57 5.30
N ASN A 273 -7.14 1.44 5.41
CA ASN A 273 -6.52 0.16 5.79
C ASN A 273 -5.86 -0.56 4.60
N SER A 274 -6.07 -0.09 3.38
CA SER A 274 -5.50 -0.67 2.15
C SER A 274 -4.09 -0.16 1.81
N MET A 275 -3.56 0.80 2.56
CA MET A 275 -2.26 1.43 2.31
C MET A 275 -1.14 0.71 3.04
N ALA A 276 -0.01 0.50 2.37
CA ALA A 276 1.18 -0.11 2.97
C ALA A 276 1.70 0.68 4.20
N TYR A 277 1.57 2.01 4.16
CA TYR A 277 2.01 2.93 5.22
C TYR A 277 0.84 3.68 5.88
N GLY A 278 -0.35 3.11 5.84
CA GLY A 278 -1.57 3.72 6.38
C GLY A 278 -1.47 4.11 7.85
N HIS A 279 -0.79 3.29 8.67
CA HIS A 279 -0.55 3.59 10.07
C HIS A 279 0.23 4.91 10.25
N LEU A 280 1.36 5.08 9.55
CA LEU A 280 2.19 6.28 9.66
C LEU A 280 1.44 7.54 9.19
N PHE A 281 0.67 7.40 8.10
CA PHE A 281 -0.20 8.47 7.63
C PHE A 281 -1.21 8.89 8.69
N LEU A 282 -1.96 7.93 9.27
CA LEU A 282 -2.99 8.21 10.26
C LEU A 282 -2.41 8.80 11.54
N VAL A 283 -1.28 8.29 12.03
CA VAL A 283 -0.61 8.85 13.21
C VAL A 283 -0.24 10.30 12.96
N SER A 284 0.38 10.63 11.83
CA SER A 284 0.73 12.00 11.47
C SER A 284 -0.53 12.88 11.34
N PHE A 285 -1.54 12.39 10.64
CA PHE A 285 -2.78 13.10 10.36
C PHE A 285 -3.56 13.44 11.65
N PHE A 286 -3.80 12.45 12.52
CA PHE A 286 -4.45 12.69 13.81
C PHE A 286 -3.61 13.56 14.74
N SER A 287 -2.28 13.45 14.64
CA SER A 287 -1.38 14.29 15.42
C SER A 287 -1.46 15.76 15.02
N ILE A 288 -1.62 16.06 13.73
CA ILE A 288 -1.90 17.44 13.26
C ILE A 288 -3.23 17.93 13.84
N ILE A 289 -4.31 17.13 13.74
CA ILE A 289 -5.64 17.48 14.29
C ILE A 289 -5.55 17.73 15.78
N THR A 290 -4.91 16.84 16.54
CA THR A 290 -4.75 16.97 17.99
C THR A 290 -3.95 18.23 18.33
N CYS A 291 -2.81 18.45 17.66
CA CYS A 291 -1.93 19.60 17.89
C CYS A 291 -2.66 20.92 17.66
N LYS A 292 -3.47 21.06 16.61
CA LYS A 292 -4.28 22.26 16.33
C LYS A 292 -5.26 22.62 17.46
N ASN A 293 -5.58 21.68 18.34
CA ASN A 293 -6.47 21.89 19.47
C ASN A 293 -5.74 22.04 20.81
N MET A 294 -4.40 22.19 20.78
CA MET A 294 -3.59 22.53 21.95
C MET A 294 -3.40 24.04 22.05
N ASP A 295 -3.56 24.63 23.24
CA ASP A 295 -3.46 26.08 23.46
C ASP A 295 -2.07 26.67 23.13
N TRP A 296 -1.02 25.82 23.18
CA TRP A 296 0.38 26.22 22.90
C TRP A 296 0.82 25.88 21.47
N ALA A 297 -0.08 25.42 20.60
CA ALA A 297 0.28 25.03 19.24
C ALA A 297 0.69 26.25 18.38
N SER A 298 1.73 26.05 17.60
CA SER A 298 2.18 26.97 16.55
C SER A 298 2.31 26.20 15.23
N SER A 299 2.37 26.90 14.10
CA SER A 299 2.62 26.27 12.79
C SER A 299 3.88 25.41 12.83
N ARG A 300 4.95 25.90 13.47
CA ARG A 300 6.20 25.15 13.63
C ARG A 300 6.02 23.88 14.47
N THR A 301 5.20 23.95 15.53
CA THR A 301 4.92 22.76 16.34
C THR A 301 4.14 21.72 15.56
N ILE A 302 3.17 22.17 14.75
CA ILE A 302 2.38 21.29 13.88
C ILE A 302 3.28 20.57 12.86
N GLU A 303 4.20 21.28 12.21
CA GLU A 303 5.19 20.68 11.29
C GLU A 303 6.04 19.62 11.99
N VAL A 304 6.54 19.92 13.19
CA VAL A 304 7.36 19.00 14.01
C VAL A 304 6.57 17.74 14.38
N VAL A 305 5.33 17.89 14.83
CA VAL A 305 4.46 16.79 15.20
C VAL A 305 4.08 15.95 13.99
N ALA A 306 3.78 16.59 12.85
CA ALA A 306 3.44 15.91 11.60
C ALA A 306 4.63 15.07 11.10
N LEU A 307 5.82 15.68 11.01
CA LEU A 307 7.02 14.98 10.56
C LEU A 307 7.44 13.88 11.56
N GLY A 308 7.30 14.14 12.86
CA GLY A 308 7.52 13.15 13.92
C GLY A 308 6.58 11.96 13.76
N GLY A 309 5.30 12.20 13.48
CA GLY A 309 4.30 11.15 13.22
C GLY A 309 4.59 10.34 11.95
N LEU A 310 5.08 10.96 10.86
CA LEU A 310 5.48 10.22 9.66
C LEU A 310 6.73 9.36 9.86
N LEU A 311 7.66 9.78 10.70
CA LEU A 311 8.97 9.15 10.87
C LEU A 311 9.12 8.37 12.18
N HIS A 312 8.09 8.29 13.04
CA HIS A 312 8.23 7.71 14.38
C HIS A 312 8.79 6.29 14.35
N ASP A 313 8.40 5.51 13.40
CA ASP A 313 8.78 4.11 13.22
C ASP A 313 10.01 3.88 12.31
N ILE A 314 10.72 4.94 11.89
CA ILE A 314 11.87 4.79 10.98
C ILE A 314 12.97 3.88 11.51
N GLY A 315 13.09 3.75 12.82
CA GLY A 315 14.03 2.83 13.47
C GLY A 315 13.76 1.37 13.21
N LYS A 316 12.53 0.98 12.82
CA LYS A 316 12.18 -0.38 12.40
C LYS A 316 12.98 -0.83 11.18
N LEU A 317 13.52 0.09 10.37
CA LEU A 317 14.44 -0.23 9.27
C LEU A 317 15.72 -0.96 9.74
N LYS A 318 16.11 -0.77 11.00
CA LYS A 318 17.27 -1.43 11.60
C LYS A 318 16.95 -2.80 12.22
N LEU A 319 15.66 -3.15 12.31
CA LEU A 319 15.22 -4.45 12.75
C LEU A 319 15.30 -5.48 11.61
N PRO A 320 15.44 -6.78 11.93
CA PRO A 320 15.32 -7.86 10.95
C PRO A 320 14.01 -7.72 10.16
N PRO A 321 13.99 -7.96 8.84
CA PRO A 321 12.78 -7.83 8.03
C PRO A 321 11.57 -8.59 8.57
N SER A 322 11.78 -9.79 9.13
CA SER A 322 10.72 -10.62 9.75
C SER A 322 10.05 -10.00 10.99
N MET A 323 10.67 -8.97 11.57
CA MET A 323 10.16 -8.31 12.79
C MET A 323 9.47 -6.98 12.52
N ARG A 324 9.68 -6.38 11.34
CA ARG A 324 9.21 -5.00 11.07
C ARG A 324 7.69 -4.87 11.17
N ASP A 325 6.97 -5.89 10.71
CA ASP A 325 5.50 -5.93 10.69
C ASP A 325 4.93 -6.86 11.78
N LYS A 326 5.79 -7.47 12.61
CA LYS A 326 5.38 -8.38 13.67
C LYS A 326 4.75 -7.59 14.82
N ARG A 327 3.58 -8.02 15.27
CA ARG A 327 2.89 -7.38 16.41
C ARG A 327 3.59 -7.72 17.73
N PRO A 328 3.70 -6.77 18.68
CA PRO A 328 4.32 -7.04 19.99
C PRO A 328 3.75 -8.25 20.74
N ALA A 329 2.43 -8.51 20.59
CA ALA A 329 1.79 -9.67 21.20
C ALA A 329 2.24 -11.04 20.63
N GLN A 330 2.88 -11.04 19.46
CA GLN A 330 3.39 -12.24 18.79
C GLN A 330 4.90 -12.42 18.97
N MET A 331 5.56 -11.51 19.73
CA MET A 331 6.99 -11.52 19.95
C MET A 331 7.33 -12.30 21.21
N ASN A 332 8.42 -13.07 21.15
CA ASN A 332 9.07 -13.60 22.35
C ASN A 332 9.86 -12.47 23.08
N ASP A 333 10.44 -12.77 24.25
CA ASP A 333 11.11 -11.76 25.09
C ASP A 333 12.33 -11.12 24.40
N ASP A 334 13.11 -11.87 23.63
CA ASP A 334 14.28 -11.34 22.91
C ASP A 334 13.85 -10.47 21.73
N GLU A 335 12.85 -10.89 20.97
CA GLU A 335 12.25 -10.10 19.91
C GLU A 335 11.63 -8.80 20.46
N ARG A 336 10.97 -8.87 21.61
CA ARG A 336 10.38 -7.72 22.28
C ARG A 336 11.45 -6.70 22.69
N LYS A 337 12.54 -7.14 23.31
CA LYS A 337 13.69 -6.27 23.66
C LYS A 337 14.27 -5.59 22.41
N LEU A 338 14.39 -6.35 21.33
CA LEU A 338 14.88 -5.80 20.07
C LEU A 338 13.88 -4.80 19.47
N TYR A 339 12.59 -5.12 19.49
CA TYR A 339 11.53 -4.20 19.07
C TYR A 339 11.56 -2.90 19.88
N GLU A 340 11.67 -2.98 21.20
CA GLU A 340 11.72 -1.81 22.09
C GLU A 340 12.95 -0.91 21.87
N SER A 341 13.95 -1.38 21.11
CA SER A 341 15.10 -0.55 20.72
C SER A 341 14.83 0.40 19.55
N HIS A 342 13.75 0.19 18.74
CA HIS A 342 13.54 0.97 17.51
C HIS A 342 13.37 2.48 17.72
N PRO A 343 12.79 3.01 18.83
CA PRO A 343 12.74 4.45 19.06
C PRO A 343 14.15 5.06 19.16
N LYS A 344 15.04 4.39 19.87
CA LYS A 344 16.44 4.79 20.01
C LYS A 344 17.19 4.70 18.68
N LEU A 345 16.99 3.60 17.94
CA LEU A 345 17.59 3.41 16.62
C LEU A 345 17.13 4.48 15.64
N GLY A 346 15.82 4.80 15.65
CA GLY A 346 15.23 5.85 14.81
C GLY A 346 15.83 7.22 15.11
N ALA A 347 15.86 7.64 16.36
CA ALA A 347 16.48 8.90 16.77
C ALA A 347 17.96 8.97 16.35
N THR A 348 18.71 7.87 16.54
CA THR A 348 20.11 7.77 16.13
C THR A 348 20.26 7.92 14.61
N MET A 349 19.39 7.29 13.80
CA MET A 349 19.40 7.46 12.34
C MET A 349 19.18 8.92 11.94
N LEU A 350 18.25 9.60 12.61
CA LEU A 350 17.91 10.99 12.31
C LEU A 350 19.02 11.99 12.68
N ASN A 351 19.97 11.62 13.55
CA ASN A 351 21.12 12.46 13.88
C ASN A 351 22.03 12.76 12.69
N ASN A 352 22.01 11.90 11.68
CA ASN A 352 22.76 12.11 10.42
C ASN A 352 22.15 13.20 9.51
N PHE A 353 21.00 13.78 9.89
CA PHE A 353 20.28 14.77 9.10
C PHE A 353 20.11 16.09 9.88
N PRO A 354 21.03 17.06 9.71
CA PRO A 354 20.95 18.35 10.41
C PRO A 354 19.68 19.15 10.08
N SER A 355 19.06 18.91 8.93
CA SER A 355 17.81 19.54 8.51
C SER A 355 16.59 19.05 9.28
N ILE A 356 16.70 17.94 10.05
CA ILE A 356 15.64 17.43 10.93
C ILE A 356 15.79 18.10 12.30
N PRO A 357 14.76 18.83 12.76
CA PRO A 357 14.80 19.46 14.08
C PRO A 357 15.00 18.45 15.22
N GLU A 358 15.70 18.86 16.27
CA GLU A 358 15.89 18.04 17.47
C GLU A 358 14.57 17.60 18.11
N SER A 359 13.55 18.45 18.03
CA SER A 359 12.19 18.17 18.47
C SER A 359 11.54 16.97 17.76
N VAL A 360 11.82 16.75 16.47
CA VAL A 360 11.36 15.57 15.73
C VAL A 360 12.08 14.32 16.24
N LYS A 361 13.40 14.40 16.49
CA LYS A 361 14.18 13.27 17.04
C LYS A 361 13.68 12.89 18.42
N GLN A 362 13.31 13.86 19.25
CA GLN A 362 12.73 13.61 20.57
C GLN A 362 11.36 12.92 20.46
N ILE A 363 10.52 13.29 19.51
CA ILE A 363 9.27 12.60 19.24
C ILE A 363 9.54 11.14 18.88
N VAL A 364 10.43 10.90 17.90
CA VAL A 364 10.80 9.55 17.46
C VAL A 364 11.38 8.73 18.63
N TYR A 365 12.16 9.33 19.50
CA TYR A 365 12.75 8.65 20.65
C TYR A 365 11.72 8.27 21.72
N GLN A 366 10.67 9.11 21.92
CA GLN A 366 9.74 9.00 23.04
C GLN A 366 8.35 8.46 22.67
N HIS A 367 8.09 8.12 21.41
CA HIS A 367 6.71 7.80 20.95
C HIS A 367 6.09 6.53 21.57
N HIS A 368 6.85 5.76 22.33
CA HIS A 368 6.38 4.63 23.14
C HIS A 368 6.50 4.86 24.66
N GLU A 369 6.85 6.08 25.10
CA GLU A 369 6.74 6.42 26.52
C GLU A 369 5.27 6.59 26.92
N TRP A 370 4.94 6.23 28.15
CA TRP A 370 3.58 6.39 28.68
C TRP A 370 3.55 7.30 29.90
N ALA A 371 2.49 8.07 30.04
CA ALA A 371 2.34 9.05 31.13
C ALA A 371 2.47 8.44 32.54
N ASP A 372 2.12 7.15 32.70
CA ASP A 372 2.24 6.37 33.91
C ASP A 372 3.67 5.81 34.18
N GLY A 373 4.63 6.08 33.29
CA GLY A 373 6.01 5.62 33.41
C GLY A 373 6.26 4.16 33.09
N LYS A 374 5.31 3.47 32.43
CA LYS A 374 5.46 2.05 32.04
C LYS A 374 5.80 1.86 30.56
N GLY A 375 6.02 2.95 29.83
CA GLY A 375 6.46 2.93 28.46
C GLY A 375 7.95 2.67 28.30
N PHE A 376 8.46 2.75 27.10
CA PHE A 376 9.87 2.57 26.75
C PHE A 376 10.35 3.66 25.80
N PRO A 377 11.67 3.90 25.66
CA PRO A 377 12.80 3.15 26.19
C PRO A 377 13.27 3.56 27.60
N ASN A 378 12.80 4.70 28.15
CA ASN A 378 13.35 5.25 29.40
C ASN A 378 12.38 5.22 30.59
N ASN A 379 11.16 4.72 30.40
CA ASN A 379 10.10 4.71 31.41
C ASN A 379 9.80 6.12 31.98
N LEU A 380 9.68 7.10 31.09
CA LEU A 380 9.41 8.49 31.45
C LEU A 380 7.96 8.65 31.90
N ASN A 381 7.77 9.40 32.99
CA ASN A 381 6.43 9.84 33.39
C ASN A 381 5.99 11.09 32.62
N SER A 382 4.70 11.47 32.74
CA SER A 382 4.11 12.59 31.98
C SER A 382 4.92 13.89 32.08
N ILE A 383 5.52 14.21 33.24
CA ILE A 383 6.27 15.47 33.44
C ILE A 383 7.54 15.49 32.58
N LYS A 384 8.19 14.34 32.39
CA LYS A 384 9.46 14.21 31.67
C LYS A 384 9.31 13.99 30.19
N ILE A 385 8.12 13.58 29.72
CA ILE A 385 7.84 13.38 28.28
C ILE A 385 7.77 14.75 27.61
N TYR A 386 8.46 14.90 26.48
CA TYR A 386 8.44 16.10 25.66
C TYR A 386 7.00 16.40 25.18
N PRO A 387 6.45 17.62 25.41
CA PRO A 387 5.03 17.89 25.16
C PRO A 387 4.54 17.53 23.74
N PRO A 388 5.25 17.83 22.63
CA PRO A 388 4.86 17.37 21.31
C PRO A 388 4.90 15.84 21.14
N ALA A 389 5.77 15.12 21.87
CA ALA A 389 5.80 13.66 21.82
C ALA A 389 4.53 13.05 22.40
N LYS A 390 3.92 13.66 23.45
CA LYS A 390 2.65 13.20 24.03
C LYS A 390 1.52 13.12 23.00
N ILE A 391 1.53 14.04 22.02
CA ILE A 391 0.56 14.04 20.93
C ILE A 391 0.74 12.81 20.05
N VAL A 392 1.97 12.51 19.64
CA VAL A 392 2.28 11.35 18.79
C VAL A 392 2.06 10.04 19.53
N ILE A 393 2.43 9.95 20.81
CA ILE A 393 2.17 8.80 21.70
C ILE A 393 0.66 8.45 21.68
N LEU A 394 -0.19 9.43 21.97
CA LEU A 394 -1.62 9.23 22.00
C LEU A 394 -2.15 8.76 20.64
N ASN A 395 -1.75 9.44 19.56
CA ASN A 395 -2.28 9.14 18.23
C ASN A 395 -1.70 7.85 17.65
N ASN A 396 -0.53 7.40 18.06
CA ASN A 396 0.03 6.08 17.74
C ASN A 396 -0.82 4.96 18.37
N GLU A 397 -1.10 5.02 19.66
CA GLU A 397 -1.94 4.04 20.36
C GLU A 397 -3.38 4.08 19.85
N TYR A 398 -3.94 5.27 19.61
CA TYR A 398 -5.29 5.43 19.06
C TYR A 398 -5.40 4.84 17.65
N THR A 399 -4.43 5.10 16.78
CA THR A 399 -4.39 4.53 15.42
C THR A 399 -4.28 3.01 15.47
N THR A 400 -3.41 2.47 16.32
CA THR A 400 -3.30 1.02 16.53
C THR A 400 -4.63 0.43 16.99
N PHE A 401 -5.28 1.04 17.98
CA PHE A 401 -6.56 0.59 18.52
C PHE A 401 -7.67 0.52 17.45
N ILE A 402 -7.84 1.58 16.65
CA ILE A 402 -8.88 1.59 15.61
C ILE A 402 -8.55 0.61 14.47
N THR A 403 -7.26 0.45 14.14
CA THR A 403 -6.80 -0.48 13.10
C THR A 403 -7.04 -1.93 13.53
N ASP A 404 -6.67 -2.29 14.76
CA ASP A 404 -6.84 -3.65 15.27
C ASP A 404 -8.31 -4.06 15.39
N LYS A 405 -9.16 -3.13 15.79
CA LYS A 405 -10.62 -3.35 15.91
C LYS A 405 -11.40 -3.09 14.62
N LYS A 406 -10.75 -2.63 13.56
CA LYS A 406 -11.37 -2.26 12.28
C LYS A 406 -12.51 -1.26 12.45
N LEU A 407 -12.29 -0.24 13.27
CA LEU A 407 -13.29 0.79 13.60
C LEU A 407 -13.06 2.05 12.78
N ALA A 408 -14.18 2.66 12.33
CA ALA A 408 -14.13 4.02 11.80
C ALA A 408 -13.62 5.00 12.89
N PRO A 409 -12.83 6.03 12.54
CA PRO A 409 -12.15 6.87 13.54
C PRO A 409 -13.08 7.42 14.63
N LEU A 410 -14.23 8.00 14.28
CA LEU A 410 -15.16 8.56 15.28
C LEU A 410 -15.78 7.48 16.19
N ALA A 411 -16.12 6.31 15.63
CA ALA A 411 -16.64 5.19 16.41
C ALA A 411 -15.55 4.64 17.34
N GLY A 412 -14.33 4.49 16.79
CA GLY A 412 -13.18 4.05 17.56
C GLY A 412 -12.80 5.00 18.69
N LEU A 413 -12.89 6.33 18.50
CA LEU A 413 -12.62 7.29 19.57
C LEU A 413 -13.62 7.10 20.73
N LYS A 414 -14.90 6.88 20.45
CA LYS A 414 -15.92 6.62 21.48
C LYS A 414 -15.62 5.36 22.29
N GLU A 415 -15.06 4.33 21.67
CA GLU A 415 -14.63 3.11 22.39
C GLU A 415 -13.30 3.32 23.13
N PHE A 416 -12.34 3.99 22.50
CA PHE A 416 -11.01 4.24 23.05
C PHE A 416 -11.08 5.01 24.38
N ILE A 417 -11.92 6.05 24.46
CA ILE A 417 -12.10 6.84 25.70
C ILE A 417 -12.85 6.10 26.81
N LYS A 418 -13.55 5.00 26.50
CA LYS A 418 -14.23 4.15 27.49
C LYS A 418 -13.28 3.11 28.11
N ASP A 419 -12.17 2.82 27.46
CA ASP A 419 -11.20 1.84 27.94
C ASP A 419 -10.34 2.41 29.05
N LYS A 420 -10.77 2.14 30.31
CA LYS A 420 -10.07 2.62 31.51
C LYS A 420 -8.64 2.12 31.65
N SER A 421 -8.27 1.03 30.96
CA SER A 421 -6.91 0.48 31.00
C SER A 421 -5.92 1.31 30.18
N LEU A 422 -6.42 2.04 29.19
CA LEU A 422 -5.61 2.88 28.30
C LEU A 422 -5.39 4.28 28.84
N LEU A 423 -6.38 4.84 29.55
CA LEU A 423 -6.36 6.25 30.00
C LEU A 423 -5.12 6.66 30.78
N PRO A 424 -4.55 5.83 31.69
CA PRO A 424 -3.33 6.19 32.44
C PRO A 424 -2.09 6.38 31.56
N LYS A 425 -2.09 5.84 30.36
CA LYS A 425 -0.96 5.97 29.42
C LYS A 425 -0.81 7.39 28.86
N PHE A 426 -1.85 8.21 28.89
CA PHE A 426 -1.91 9.47 28.16
C PHE A 426 -2.05 10.69 29.07
N ASP A 427 -1.53 11.79 28.55
CA ASP A 427 -1.74 13.11 29.17
C ASP A 427 -3.21 13.56 28.95
N PRO A 428 -3.95 13.95 30.01
CA PRO A 428 -5.34 14.34 29.91
C PRO A 428 -5.60 15.52 28.98
N THR A 429 -4.68 16.48 28.91
CA THR A 429 -4.81 17.67 28.04
C THR A 429 -4.71 17.26 26.59
N THR A 430 -3.82 16.36 26.26
CA THR A 430 -3.66 15.81 24.89
C THR A 430 -4.90 14.99 24.49
N MET A 431 -5.44 14.19 25.41
CA MET A 431 -6.68 13.45 25.18
C MET A 431 -7.86 14.40 24.91
N LYS A 432 -8.00 15.47 25.71
CA LYS A 432 -9.03 16.49 25.48
C LYS A 432 -8.87 17.15 24.09
N ALA A 433 -7.65 17.44 23.68
CA ALA A 433 -7.38 18.03 22.37
C ALA A 433 -7.75 17.10 21.21
N LEU A 434 -7.49 15.78 21.31
CA LEU A 434 -7.93 14.79 20.33
C LEU A 434 -9.46 14.75 20.24
N ILE A 435 -10.16 14.66 21.37
CA ILE A 435 -11.62 14.66 21.42
C ILE A 435 -12.18 15.93 20.77
N SER A 436 -11.63 17.10 21.12
CA SER A 436 -12.04 18.39 20.54
C SER A 436 -11.85 18.44 19.03
N GLY A 437 -10.80 17.82 18.51
CA GLY A 437 -10.52 17.73 17.07
C GLY A 437 -11.61 16.97 16.30
N PHE A 438 -12.24 15.96 16.92
CA PHE A 438 -13.34 15.21 16.31
C PHE A 438 -14.74 15.83 16.56
N MET A 439 -14.88 16.70 17.54
CA MET A 439 -16.19 17.26 17.96
C MET A 439 -16.46 18.65 17.35
N LYS A 440 -15.52 19.25 16.64
CA LYS A 440 -15.66 20.59 16.01
C LYS A 440 -16.52 20.57 14.74
N ASP A 441 -17.66 19.86 14.75
CA ASP A 441 -18.74 20.04 13.78
C ASP A 441 -19.83 20.94 14.40
N LYS A 442 -19.51 22.22 14.56
CA LYS A 442 -20.55 23.25 14.78
C LYS A 442 -20.20 24.54 14.05
#